data_baa4768f1824d087e8354057abe490ec
#
_entry.id   baa4768f1824d087e8354057abe490ec
#
_cell.length_a   1.000
_cell.length_b   1.000
_cell.length_c   1.000
_cell.angle_alpha   90.00
_cell.angle_beta   90.00
_cell.angle_gamma   90.00
#
_symmetry.space_group_name_H-M   'P 1'
#
loop_
_entity.id
_entity.type
_entity.pdbx_description
1 polymer ?
#
loop_
_entity_poly.entity_id
_entity_poly.type
_entity_poly.pdbx_seq_one_letter_code
_entity_poly.pdbx_strand_id
1 'polypeptide(L)'
;SLAILNPIRTVKLKDKTGNFEAILQGLLSDLETPNTLSVLLCEQIAESIFWMRRHVEDKELILLEATAEKIDKAQSGYGDGRTYTAEDVKQVLLGDEALKQKINDELKNTRATNPIATSFDGCRAKAFVSCAKEVRIADDLIQRQMLNIRHLQRSLDAIDMKSRIIRRMDLELERIERDLTVLEYDPEAD
;
A
#
# COMPACT_ATOMS: atom_id res chain seq x y z
N SER A 1 -26.56 12.07 1.15
CA SER A 1 -25.80 13.22 1.65
C SER A 1 -24.40 12.77 2.07
N LEU A 2 -23.46 12.72 1.11
CA LEU A 2 -22.04 12.34 1.27
C LEU A 2 -21.19 13.46 1.94
N ALA A 3 -21.78 14.57 2.31
CA ALA A 3 -21.08 15.74 2.86
C ALA A 3 -20.51 15.52 4.28
N ILE A 4 -20.98 14.51 5.02
CA ILE A 4 -20.56 14.24 6.40
C ILE A 4 -19.18 13.54 6.47
N LEU A 5 -18.73 12.90 5.37
CA LEU A 5 -17.43 12.21 5.30
C LEU A 5 -16.29 13.11 4.80
N ASN A 6 -16.59 14.35 4.46
CA ASN A 6 -15.64 15.31 3.88
C ASN A 6 -14.42 15.69 4.76
N PRO A 7 -14.49 15.73 6.12
CA PRO A 7 -13.32 16.10 6.94
C PRO A 7 -12.20 15.06 6.88
N ILE A 8 -12.54 13.78 6.75
CA ILE A 8 -11.53 12.69 6.62
C ILE A 8 -10.88 12.73 5.24
N ARG A 9 -11.66 13.05 4.22
CA ARG A 9 -11.21 13.20 2.82
C ARG A 9 -10.21 14.35 2.64
N THR A 10 -10.39 15.47 3.35
CA THR A 10 -9.50 16.65 3.26
C THR A 10 -8.10 16.42 3.81
N VAL A 11 -7.95 15.53 4.80
CA VAL A 11 -6.61 15.14 5.31
C VAL A 11 -5.87 14.26 4.30
N LYS A 12 -6.58 13.44 3.53
CA LYS A 12 -6.04 12.53 2.51
C LYS A 12 -5.71 13.23 1.19
N LEU A 13 -6.40 14.31 0.86
CA LEU A 13 -6.19 15.11 -0.37
C LEU A 13 -4.88 15.91 -0.40
N LYS A 14 -4.04 15.82 0.63
CA LYS A 14 -2.64 16.26 0.55
C LYS A 14 -1.75 15.30 -0.23
N ASP A 15 -2.32 14.20 -0.74
CA ASP A 15 -1.65 13.34 -1.70
C ASP A 15 -1.56 14.02 -3.06
N LYS A 16 -0.46 14.73 -3.28
CA LYS A 16 -0.14 15.40 -4.55
C LYS A 16 0.05 14.42 -5.72
N THR A 17 0.11 13.12 -5.45
CA THR A 17 0.40 12.08 -6.45
C THR A 17 -0.87 11.50 -7.08
N GLY A 18 -2.06 11.77 -6.54
CA GLY A 18 -3.33 11.23 -7.03
C GLY A 18 -3.50 9.72 -6.84
N ASN A 19 -2.58 9.08 -6.13
CA ASN A 19 -2.59 7.62 -5.94
C ASN A 19 -3.84 7.11 -5.22
N PHE A 20 -4.35 7.87 -4.24
CA PHE A 20 -5.57 7.50 -3.53
C PHE A 20 -6.78 7.48 -4.47
N GLU A 21 -6.97 8.52 -5.27
CA GLU A 21 -8.10 8.62 -6.19
C GLU A 21 -8.04 7.54 -7.27
N ALA A 22 -6.86 7.25 -7.81
CA ALA A 22 -6.66 6.19 -8.79
C ALA A 22 -7.02 4.79 -8.20
N ILE A 23 -6.63 4.51 -6.96
CA ILE A 23 -6.98 3.27 -6.26
C ILE A 23 -8.50 3.19 -6.06
N LEU A 24 -9.11 4.27 -5.58
CA LEU A 24 -10.55 4.33 -5.34
C LEU A 24 -11.35 4.13 -6.63
N GLN A 25 -10.99 4.81 -7.71
CA GLN A 25 -11.66 4.66 -9.01
C GLN A 25 -11.51 3.23 -9.56
N GLY A 26 -10.34 2.60 -9.40
CA GLY A 26 -10.16 1.19 -9.75
C GLY A 26 -11.14 0.29 -9.00
N LEU A 27 -11.23 0.44 -7.67
CA LEU A 27 -12.14 -0.37 -6.85
C LEU A 27 -13.62 -0.13 -7.19
N LEU A 28 -14.00 1.11 -7.47
CA LEU A 28 -15.39 1.44 -7.85
C LEU A 28 -15.76 0.91 -9.22
N SER A 29 -14.82 0.86 -10.17
CA SER A 29 -15.06 0.32 -11.52
C SER A 29 -15.31 -1.19 -11.52
N ASP A 30 -14.83 -1.91 -10.49
CA ASP A 30 -15.02 -3.36 -10.36
C ASP A 30 -16.38 -3.74 -9.75
N LEU A 31 -17.16 -2.75 -9.27
CA LEU A 31 -18.50 -2.99 -8.71
C LEU A 31 -19.56 -3.05 -9.81
N GLU A 32 -20.31 -4.15 -9.90
CA GLU A 32 -21.43 -4.28 -10.86
C GLU A 32 -22.60 -3.34 -10.51
N THR A 33 -22.91 -3.22 -9.21
CA THR A 33 -24.02 -2.38 -8.71
C THR A 33 -23.57 -1.64 -7.45
N PRO A 34 -22.95 -0.46 -7.61
CA PRO A 34 -22.48 0.31 -6.46
C PRO A 34 -23.66 0.80 -5.60
N ASN A 35 -23.65 0.43 -4.33
CA ASN A 35 -24.54 0.98 -3.31
C ASN A 35 -23.72 1.80 -2.30
N THR A 36 -24.39 2.58 -1.46
CA THR A 36 -23.73 3.47 -0.51
C THR A 36 -22.73 2.74 0.41
N LEU A 37 -23.07 1.51 0.83
CA LEU A 37 -22.22 0.72 1.72
C LEU A 37 -21.01 0.16 0.97
N SER A 38 -21.16 -0.34 -0.25
CA SER A 38 -20.05 -0.81 -1.07
C SER A 38 -19.08 0.33 -1.42
N VAL A 39 -19.58 1.52 -1.71
CA VAL A 39 -18.75 2.72 -1.94
C VAL A 39 -17.93 3.07 -0.68
N LEU A 40 -18.55 3.06 0.50
CA LEU A 40 -17.84 3.31 1.76
C LEU A 40 -16.76 2.28 2.04
N LEU A 41 -17.02 0.99 1.77
CA LEU A 41 -16.02 -0.06 1.92
C LEU A 41 -14.86 0.12 0.93
N CYS A 42 -15.13 0.48 -0.32
CA CYS A 42 -14.09 0.80 -1.30
C CYS A 42 -13.23 1.99 -0.86
N GLU A 43 -13.83 3.04 -0.28
CA GLU A 43 -13.08 4.17 0.29
C GLU A 43 -12.15 3.72 1.43
N GLN A 44 -12.62 2.86 2.35
CA GLN A 44 -11.82 2.33 3.44
C GLN A 44 -10.70 1.39 2.94
N ILE A 45 -10.96 0.58 1.92
CA ILE A 45 -9.94 -0.27 1.28
C ILE A 45 -8.89 0.61 0.62
N ALA A 46 -9.29 1.60 -0.17
CA ALA A 46 -8.39 2.54 -0.83
C ALA A 46 -7.50 3.27 0.19
N GLU A 47 -8.07 3.71 1.33
CA GLU A 47 -7.33 4.30 2.43
C GLU A 47 -6.29 3.36 3.01
N SER A 48 -6.68 2.13 3.28
CA SER A 48 -5.77 1.13 3.85
C SER A 48 -4.63 0.79 2.88
N ILE A 49 -4.89 0.70 1.56
CA ILE A 49 -3.88 0.51 0.53
C ILE A 49 -2.93 1.70 0.47
N PHE A 50 -3.46 2.93 0.52
CA PHE A 50 -2.67 4.16 0.52
C PHE A 50 -1.70 4.19 1.71
N TRP A 51 -2.17 3.95 2.93
CA TRP A 51 -1.32 3.92 4.11
C TRP A 51 -0.32 2.78 4.10
N MET A 52 -0.71 1.59 3.61
CA MET A 52 0.22 0.47 3.46
C MET A 52 1.40 0.85 2.55
N ARG A 53 1.13 1.45 1.38
CA ARG A 53 2.19 1.92 0.47
C ARG A 53 3.10 2.95 1.13
N ARG A 54 2.50 3.90 1.86
CA ARG A 54 3.25 4.93 2.58
C ARG A 54 4.20 4.33 3.62
N HIS A 55 3.73 3.35 4.40
CA HIS A 55 4.58 2.67 5.38
C HIS A 55 5.70 1.84 4.72
N VAL A 56 5.47 1.29 3.53
CA VAL A 56 6.53 0.61 2.76
C VAL A 56 7.60 1.62 2.32
N GLU A 57 7.20 2.79 1.80
CA GLU A 57 8.11 3.87 1.43
C GLU A 57 8.91 4.39 2.63
N ASP A 58 8.23 4.63 3.77
CA ASP A 58 8.87 5.07 5.01
C ASP A 58 9.91 4.05 5.51
N LYS A 59 9.58 2.74 5.46
CA LYS A 59 10.51 1.67 5.81
C LYS A 59 11.74 1.65 4.90
N GLU A 60 11.54 1.79 3.59
CA GLU A 60 12.63 1.86 2.62
C GLU A 60 13.54 3.05 2.92
N LEU A 61 12.96 4.23 3.13
CA LEU A 61 13.71 5.46 3.43
C LEU A 61 14.53 5.32 4.72
N ILE A 62 13.97 4.76 5.80
CA ILE A 62 14.68 4.50 7.05
C ILE A 62 15.92 3.64 6.80
N LEU A 63 15.80 2.57 6.02
CA LEU A 63 16.91 1.68 5.70
C LEU A 63 17.98 2.36 4.83
N LEU A 64 17.57 3.17 3.86
CA LEU A 64 18.48 3.91 2.99
C LEU A 64 19.27 4.95 3.77
N GLU A 65 18.59 5.77 4.59
CA GLU A 65 19.24 6.79 5.43
C GLU A 65 20.19 6.18 6.45
N ALA A 66 19.76 5.11 7.13
CA ALA A 66 20.61 4.41 8.08
C ALA A 66 21.85 3.80 7.40
N THR A 67 21.72 3.32 6.15
CA THR A 67 22.85 2.77 5.39
C THR A 67 23.82 3.88 5.01
N ALA A 68 23.36 5.00 4.49
CA ALA A 68 24.15 6.17 4.17
C ALA A 68 24.94 6.67 5.42
N GLU A 69 24.25 6.79 6.55
CA GLU A 69 24.88 7.17 7.83
C GLU A 69 26.00 6.20 8.27
N LYS A 70 25.81 4.89 8.06
CA LYS A 70 26.86 3.88 8.39
C LYS A 70 28.06 3.97 7.46
N ILE A 71 27.84 4.28 6.18
CA ILE A 71 28.92 4.50 5.20
C ILE A 71 29.73 5.73 5.63
N ASP A 72 29.05 6.86 5.87
CA ASP A 72 29.70 8.10 6.29
C ASP A 72 30.50 7.94 7.59
N LYS A 73 29.90 7.30 8.61
CA LYS A 73 30.61 7.02 9.87
C LYS A 73 31.83 6.10 9.71
N ALA A 74 31.76 5.17 8.75
CA ALA A 74 32.90 4.30 8.46
C ALA A 74 34.04 5.04 7.75
N GLN A 75 33.71 6.06 6.95
CA GLN A 75 34.71 6.85 6.21
C GLN A 75 35.33 7.94 7.05
N SER A 76 34.53 8.74 7.75
CA SER A 76 34.97 10.00 8.34
C SER A 76 35.51 9.90 9.76
N GLY A 77 35.31 8.75 10.41
CA GLY A 77 35.76 8.58 11.80
C GLY A 77 35.08 9.52 12.81
N TYR A 78 34.67 10.73 12.43
CA TYR A 78 33.96 11.76 13.22
C TYR A 78 33.76 13.09 12.44
N GLY A 79 33.78 13.06 11.10
CA GLY A 79 33.62 14.28 10.29
C GLY A 79 32.15 14.67 10.10
N ASP A 80 31.85 15.98 10.15
CA ASP A 80 30.47 16.54 10.02
C ASP A 80 29.91 16.58 8.59
N GLY A 81 30.59 16.02 7.59
CA GLY A 81 30.13 16.02 6.20
C GLY A 81 29.54 14.69 5.77
N ARG A 82 28.22 14.67 5.42
CA ARG A 82 27.64 13.51 4.72
C ARG A 82 28.22 13.46 3.30
N THR A 83 28.93 12.39 2.99
CA THR A 83 29.51 12.14 1.66
C THR A 83 28.52 11.40 0.77
N TYR A 84 27.68 10.51 1.36
CA TYR A 84 26.69 9.71 0.67
C TYR A 84 25.27 9.97 1.19
N THR A 85 24.31 9.98 0.27
CA THR A 85 22.90 10.22 0.55
C THR A 85 22.08 8.92 0.47
N ALA A 86 20.85 8.94 0.93
CA ALA A 86 19.90 7.85 0.73
C ALA A 86 19.69 7.54 -0.77
N GLU A 87 19.75 8.55 -1.64
CA GLU A 87 19.62 8.36 -3.09
C GLU A 87 20.83 7.60 -3.67
N ASP A 88 22.05 7.90 -3.23
CA ASP A 88 23.25 7.15 -3.64
C ASP A 88 23.14 5.67 -3.25
N VAL A 89 22.70 5.40 -2.02
CA VAL A 89 22.43 4.03 -1.54
C VAL A 89 21.41 3.34 -2.40
N LYS A 90 20.33 4.04 -2.78
CA LYS A 90 19.27 3.53 -3.65
C LYS A 90 19.81 3.21 -5.05
N GLN A 91 20.64 4.05 -5.64
CA GLN A 91 21.27 3.79 -6.95
C GLN A 91 22.12 2.51 -6.93
N VAL A 92 22.90 2.29 -5.86
CA VAL A 92 23.67 1.05 -5.69
C VAL A 92 22.74 -0.17 -5.63
N LEU A 93 21.62 -0.09 -4.90
CA LEU A 93 20.66 -1.18 -4.80
C LEU A 93 19.90 -1.44 -6.11
N LEU A 94 19.77 -0.43 -6.97
CA LEU A 94 19.21 -0.55 -8.31
C LEU A 94 20.21 -1.09 -9.34
N GLY A 95 21.46 -1.35 -8.95
CA GLY A 95 22.47 -2.02 -9.78
C GLY A 95 23.60 -1.11 -10.28
N ASP A 96 23.82 0.05 -9.68
CA ASP A 96 25.00 0.88 -9.97
C ASP A 96 26.26 0.26 -9.34
N GLU A 97 26.86 -0.69 -10.06
CA GLU A 97 28.09 -1.38 -9.62
C GLU A 97 29.30 -0.46 -9.58
N ALA A 98 29.33 0.61 -10.41
CA ALA A 98 30.44 1.57 -10.41
C ALA A 98 30.46 2.37 -9.10
N LEU A 99 29.28 2.86 -8.68
CA LEU A 99 29.11 3.56 -7.41
C LEU A 99 29.37 2.63 -6.23
N LYS A 100 28.89 1.38 -6.27
CA LYS A 100 29.15 0.36 -5.25
C LYS A 100 30.66 0.09 -5.09
N GLN A 101 31.39 -0.05 -6.20
CA GLN A 101 32.82 -0.28 -6.19
C GLN A 101 33.57 0.93 -5.60
N LYS A 102 33.19 2.16 -6.00
CA LYS A 102 33.75 3.39 -5.43
C LYS A 102 33.60 3.44 -3.92
N ILE A 103 32.40 3.19 -3.39
CA ILE A 103 32.13 3.15 -1.95
C ILE A 103 33.01 2.08 -1.28
N ASN A 104 33.10 0.87 -1.85
CA ASN A 104 33.91 -0.21 -1.29
C ASN A 104 35.40 0.14 -1.24
N ASP A 105 35.93 0.79 -2.27
CA ASP A 105 37.36 1.17 -2.31
C ASP A 105 37.67 2.29 -1.31
N GLU A 106 36.78 3.25 -1.15
CA GLU A 106 36.90 4.28 -0.11
C GLU A 106 36.83 3.68 1.31
N LEU A 107 35.89 2.74 1.55
CA LEU A 107 35.79 2.05 2.85
C LEU A 107 37.04 1.19 3.18
N LYS A 108 37.67 0.55 2.18
CA LYS A 108 38.91 -0.21 2.37
C LYS A 108 40.10 0.71 2.70
N ASN A 109 40.14 1.89 2.07
CA ASN A 109 41.24 2.85 2.27
C ASN A 109 41.18 3.55 3.64
N THR A 110 40.02 3.52 4.28
CA THR A 110 39.83 4.06 5.62
C THR A 110 40.38 3.05 6.63
N ARG A 111 41.20 3.50 7.60
CA ARG A 111 41.71 2.66 8.69
C ARG A 111 40.59 2.24 9.67
N ALA A 112 39.55 1.58 9.15
CA ALA A 112 38.46 1.11 9.97
C ALA A 112 38.95 -0.03 10.87
N THR A 113 38.90 0.18 12.18
CA THR A 113 39.21 -0.84 13.19
C THR A 113 38.20 -1.98 13.23
N ASN A 114 37.15 -1.91 12.44
CA ASN A 114 36.06 -2.88 12.42
C ASN A 114 35.93 -3.52 11.02
N PRO A 115 36.28 -4.83 10.86
CA PRO A 115 36.28 -5.50 9.56
C PRO A 115 34.91 -5.57 8.86
N ILE A 116 33.82 -5.44 9.62
CA ILE A 116 32.45 -5.49 9.05
C ILE A 116 32.06 -4.17 8.35
N ALA A 117 32.74 -3.05 8.64
CA ALA A 117 32.48 -1.74 8.04
C ALA A 117 33.35 -1.46 6.80
N THR A 118 34.00 -2.47 6.23
CA THR A 118 34.90 -2.35 5.07
C THR A 118 34.22 -2.57 3.74
N SER A 119 32.90 -2.72 3.71
CA SER A 119 32.14 -2.91 2.49
C SER A 119 30.73 -2.30 2.59
N PHE A 120 30.16 -1.95 1.45
CA PHE A 120 28.76 -1.48 1.34
C PHE A 120 27.78 -2.46 2.02
N ASP A 121 27.87 -3.75 1.71
CA ASP A 121 26.97 -4.76 2.27
C ASP A 121 27.15 -4.90 3.79
N GLY A 122 28.36 -4.75 4.31
CA GLY A 122 28.64 -4.70 5.75
C GLY A 122 28.02 -3.48 6.43
N CYS A 123 28.10 -2.31 5.83
CA CYS A 123 27.43 -1.09 6.32
C CYS A 123 25.91 -1.25 6.30
N ARG A 124 25.35 -1.83 5.25
CA ARG A 124 23.93 -2.13 5.14
C ARG A 124 23.46 -3.10 6.22
N ALA A 125 24.20 -4.17 6.48
CA ALA A 125 23.85 -5.12 7.55
C ALA A 125 23.84 -4.44 8.94
N LYS A 126 24.82 -3.57 9.23
CA LYS A 126 24.85 -2.79 10.47
C LYS A 126 23.72 -1.77 10.55
N ALA A 127 23.38 -1.12 9.43
CA ALA A 127 22.25 -0.20 9.35
C ALA A 127 20.95 -0.90 9.73
N PHE A 128 20.69 -2.07 9.13
CA PHE A 128 19.51 -2.88 9.45
C PHE A 128 19.41 -3.20 10.94
N VAL A 129 20.51 -3.62 11.57
CA VAL A 129 20.52 -3.89 13.01
C VAL A 129 20.24 -2.62 13.82
N SER A 130 20.80 -1.46 13.41
CA SER A 130 20.63 -0.21 14.16
C SER A 130 19.22 0.37 14.08
N CYS A 131 18.48 0.16 12.98
CA CYS A 131 17.10 0.61 12.82
C CYS A 131 16.08 -0.53 12.90
N ALA A 132 16.45 -1.68 13.47
CA ALA A 132 15.56 -2.84 13.54
C ALA A 132 14.25 -2.58 14.27
N LYS A 133 14.24 -1.68 15.27
CA LYS A 133 13.03 -1.30 16.00
C LYS A 133 12.08 -0.49 15.13
N GLU A 134 12.59 0.49 14.40
CA GLU A 134 11.83 1.34 13.49
C GLU A 134 11.26 0.52 12.32
N VAL A 135 12.08 -0.35 11.74
CA VAL A 135 11.68 -1.29 10.70
C VAL A 135 10.56 -2.22 11.18
N ARG A 136 10.66 -2.74 12.40
CA ARG A 136 9.61 -3.59 12.99
C ARG A 136 8.30 -2.83 13.18
N ILE A 137 8.35 -1.58 13.63
CA ILE A 137 7.15 -0.74 13.75
C ILE A 137 6.49 -0.56 12.38
N ALA A 138 7.28 -0.27 11.34
CA ALA A 138 6.75 -0.15 9.98
C ALA A 138 6.13 -1.46 9.48
N ASP A 139 6.76 -2.62 9.74
CA ASP A 139 6.23 -3.93 9.38
C ASP A 139 4.91 -4.24 10.11
N ASP A 140 4.81 -3.92 11.40
CA ASP A 140 3.58 -4.08 12.17
C ASP A 140 2.44 -3.21 11.61
N LEU A 141 2.73 -1.98 11.18
CA LEU A 141 1.75 -1.09 10.56
C LEU A 141 1.30 -1.62 9.19
N ILE A 142 2.23 -2.09 8.36
CA ILE A 142 1.94 -2.72 7.06
C ILE A 142 1.03 -3.93 7.27
N GLN A 143 1.36 -4.81 8.22
CA GLN A 143 0.56 -5.99 8.51
C GLN A 143 -0.86 -5.65 8.98
N ARG A 144 -1.01 -4.63 9.83
CA ARG A 144 -2.34 -4.16 10.25
C ARG A 144 -3.17 -3.68 9.08
N GLN A 145 -2.59 -2.91 8.16
CA GLN A 145 -3.31 -2.47 6.95
C GLN A 145 -3.70 -3.64 6.05
N MET A 146 -2.80 -4.63 5.87
CA MET A 146 -3.11 -5.84 5.10
C MET A 146 -4.27 -6.64 5.69
N LEU A 147 -4.31 -6.81 7.02
CA LEU A 147 -5.41 -7.49 7.69
C LEU A 147 -6.72 -6.72 7.55
N ASN A 148 -6.68 -5.38 7.68
CA ASN A 148 -7.84 -4.53 7.49
C ASN A 148 -8.39 -4.64 6.05
N ILE A 149 -7.54 -4.58 5.04
CA ILE A 149 -7.91 -4.77 3.63
C ILE A 149 -8.64 -6.10 3.44
N ARG A 150 -8.09 -7.20 3.95
CA ARG A 150 -8.70 -8.53 3.84
C ARG A 150 -10.07 -8.60 4.52
N HIS A 151 -10.23 -7.95 5.66
CA HIS A 151 -11.51 -7.90 6.37
C HIS A 151 -12.56 -7.11 5.58
N LEU A 152 -12.18 -5.95 5.08
CA LEU A 152 -13.05 -5.08 4.28
C LEU A 152 -13.43 -5.74 2.94
N GLN A 153 -12.49 -6.43 2.28
CA GLN A 153 -12.77 -7.21 1.06
C GLN A 153 -13.83 -8.29 1.30
N ARG A 154 -13.70 -9.07 2.38
CA ARG A 154 -14.72 -10.08 2.73
C ARG A 154 -16.10 -9.46 2.97
N SER A 155 -16.14 -8.28 3.60
CA SER A 155 -17.39 -7.54 3.80
C SER A 155 -17.99 -7.06 2.49
N LEU A 156 -17.15 -6.59 1.57
CA LEU A 156 -17.57 -6.16 0.23
C LEU A 156 -18.12 -7.33 -0.58
N ASP A 157 -17.41 -8.47 -0.60
CA ASP A 157 -17.84 -9.70 -1.27
C ASP A 157 -19.19 -10.20 -0.74
N ALA A 158 -19.41 -10.13 0.57
CA ALA A 158 -20.66 -10.52 1.19
C ALA A 158 -21.86 -9.63 0.76
N ILE A 159 -21.62 -8.33 0.59
CA ILE A 159 -22.64 -7.38 0.11
C ILE A 159 -22.94 -7.62 -1.35
N ASP A 160 -21.93 -7.80 -2.19
CA ASP A 160 -22.10 -8.07 -3.61
C ASP A 160 -22.86 -9.38 -3.83
N MET A 161 -22.50 -10.45 -3.12
CA MET A 161 -23.21 -11.71 -3.18
C MET A 161 -24.68 -11.57 -2.77
N LYS A 162 -24.98 -10.82 -1.70
CA LYS A 162 -26.36 -10.53 -1.28
C LYS A 162 -27.14 -9.78 -2.36
N SER A 163 -26.52 -8.78 -2.97
CA SER A 163 -27.13 -8.00 -4.05
C SER A 163 -27.48 -8.88 -5.26
N ARG A 164 -26.58 -9.79 -5.64
CA ARG A 164 -26.82 -10.77 -6.72
C ARG A 164 -27.96 -11.73 -6.41
N ILE A 165 -28.06 -12.21 -5.16
CA ILE A 165 -29.14 -13.09 -4.73
C ILE A 165 -30.48 -12.35 -4.80
N ILE A 166 -30.58 -11.14 -4.26
CA ILE A 166 -31.79 -10.32 -4.31
C ILE A 166 -32.23 -10.10 -5.76
N ARG A 167 -31.32 -9.66 -6.62
CA ARG A 167 -31.62 -9.43 -8.05
C ARG A 167 -32.13 -10.69 -8.76
N ARG A 168 -31.56 -11.86 -8.43
CA ARG A 168 -32.04 -13.14 -8.99
C ARG A 168 -33.45 -13.45 -8.51
N MET A 169 -33.74 -13.24 -7.23
CA MET A 169 -35.08 -13.42 -6.67
C MET A 169 -36.10 -12.48 -7.31
N ASP A 170 -35.76 -11.19 -7.52
CA ASP A 170 -36.62 -10.22 -8.17
C ASP A 170 -36.96 -10.65 -9.62
N LEU A 171 -35.95 -11.12 -10.37
CA LEU A 171 -36.17 -11.64 -11.72
C LEU A 171 -37.07 -12.90 -11.77
N GLU A 172 -36.95 -13.78 -10.76
CA GLU A 172 -37.79 -14.94 -10.64
C GLU A 172 -39.25 -14.54 -10.30
N LEU A 173 -39.43 -13.57 -9.39
CA LEU A 173 -40.75 -13.03 -9.06
C LEU A 173 -41.40 -12.38 -10.28
N GLU A 174 -40.70 -11.52 -11.04
CA GLU A 174 -41.19 -10.93 -12.28
C GLU A 174 -41.57 -11.98 -13.33
N ARG A 175 -40.90 -13.12 -13.37
CA ARG A 175 -41.22 -14.23 -14.24
C ARG A 175 -42.50 -14.90 -13.82
N ILE A 176 -42.69 -15.20 -12.53
CA ILE A 176 -43.90 -15.80 -11.96
C ILE A 176 -45.11 -14.87 -12.18
N GLU A 177 -44.95 -13.56 -11.94
CA GLU A 177 -46.01 -12.58 -12.19
C GLU A 177 -46.43 -12.56 -13.65
N ARG A 178 -45.50 -12.62 -14.60
CA ARG A 178 -45.80 -12.73 -16.03
C ARG A 178 -46.53 -14.01 -16.38
N ASP A 179 -46.09 -15.14 -15.84
CA ASP A 179 -46.71 -16.44 -16.07
C ASP A 179 -48.16 -16.48 -15.51
N LEU A 180 -48.39 -15.84 -14.35
CA LEU A 180 -49.73 -15.70 -13.77
C LEU A 180 -50.66 -14.81 -14.62
N THR A 181 -50.14 -13.67 -15.11
CA THR A 181 -50.95 -12.78 -15.99
C THR A 181 -51.31 -13.44 -17.33
N VAL A 182 -50.44 -14.33 -17.84
CA VAL A 182 -50.76 -15.13 -19.05
C VAL A 182 -51.84 -16.17 -18.78
N LEU A 183 -51.86 -16.77 -17.57
CA LEU A 183 -52.89 -17.74 -17.18
C LEU A 183 -54.23 -17.11 -16.86
N GLU A 184 -54.26 -15.85 -16.39
CA GLU A 184 -55.51 -15.08 -16.18
C GLU A 184 -56.16 -14.56 -17.49
N TYR A 185 -55.39 -14.47 -18.57
CA TYR A 185 -55.89 -14.10 -19.89
C TYR A 185 -56.18 -15.37 -20.71
N ASP A 186 -57.30 -16.02 -20.41
CA ASP A 186 -57.86 -17.07 -21.26
C ASP A 186 -58.90 -16.43 -22.23
N PRO A 187 -58.57 -16.27 -23.53
CA PRO A 187 -59.49 -15.66 -24.49
C PRO A 187 -60.65 -16.58 -24.90
N GLU A 188 -60.77 -17.81 -24.40
CA GLU A 188 -61.85 -18.75 -24.73
C GLU A 188 -62.91 -18.86 -23.62
N ALA A 189 -62.92 -17.96 -22.63
CA ALA A 189 -63.91 -17.93 -21.56
C ALA A 189 -65.17 -17.07 -21.88
N ASP A 190 -65.41 -16.72 -23.15
CA ASP A 190 -66.65 -16.09 -23.64
C ASP A 190 -67.46 -17.01 -24.55
#